data_00b0b89aa787e2026043672321b096d0
#
_entry.id   00b0b89aa787e2026043672321b096d0
#
_cell.length_a   1.000
_cell.length_b   1.000
_cell.length_c   1.000
_cell.angle_alpha   90.00
_cell.angle_beta   90.00
_cell.angle_gamma   90.00
#
_symmetry.space_group_name_H-M   'P 1'
#
loop_
_entity.id
_entity.type
_entity.pdbx_description
1 polymer ?
#
loop_
_entity_poly.entity_id
_entity_poly.type
_entity_poly.pdbx_seq_one_letter_code
_entity_poly.pdbx_strand_id
1 'polypeptide(L)' 'MQNRIFQLRKAKGYSQEKLAQLAGVTRQTINAIENAKYSPSLELAFTLANLLNVKVDELFMKDGD' A
#
# COMPACT_ATOMS: atom_id res chain seq x y z
N MET A 1 -8.09 -7.44 -1.37
CA MET A 1 -8.15 -6.32 -2.34
C MET A 1 -6.85 -6.27 -3.10
N GLN A 2 -6.92 -6.29 -4.41
CA GLN A 2 -5.74 -6.22 -5.26
C GLN A 2 -5.13 -4.83 -5.21
N ASN A 3 -3.82 -4.75 -5.37
CA ASN A 3 -3.14 -3.47 -5.26
C ASN A 3 -1.82 -3.48 -6.02
N ARG A 4 -1.23 -2.30 -6.17
CA ARG A 4 0.05 -2.12 -6.84
C ARG A 4 1.14 -1.67 -5.89
N ILE A 5 0.99 -1.95 -4.60
CA ILE A 5 1.97 -1.49 -3.61
C ILE A 5 3.36 -2.02 -3.94
N PHE A 6 3.48 -3.30 -4.25
CA PHE A 6 4.78 -3.91 -4.53
C PHE A 6 5.49 -3.18 -5.67
N GLN A 7 4.81 -3.03 -6.82
CA GLN A 7 5.42 -2.41 -7.99
C GLN A 7 5.81 -0.96 -7.74
N LEU A 8 4.91 -0.20 -7.12
CA LEU A 8 5.16 1.23 -6.90
C LEU A 8 6.20 1.45 -5.82
N ARG A 9 6.20 0.61 -4.78
CA ARG A 9 7.19 0.66 -3.73
C ARG A 9 8.58 0.38 -4.29
N LYS A 10 8.70 -0.67 -5.11
CA LYS A 10 9.97 -1.02 -5.73
C LYS A 10 10.46 0.09 -6.66
N ALA A 11 9.55 0.70 -7.41
CA ALA A 11 9.92 1.79 -8.31
C ALA A 11 10.49 2.98 -7.55
N LYS A 12 10.06 3.22 -6.32
CA LYS A 12 10.58 4.29 -5.49
C LYS A 12 11.79 3.88 -4.66
N GLY A 13 12.14 2.60 -4.68
CA GLY A 13 13.25 2.10 -3.89
C GLY A 13 12.92 1.92 -2.41
N TYR A 14 11.64 1.83 -2.06
CA TYR A 14 11.21 1.64 -0.67
C TYR A 14 11.15 0.15 -0.34
N SER A 15 11.76 -0.22 0.80
CA SER A 15 11.49 -1.54 1.39
C SER A 15 10.11 -1.52 2.05
N GLN A 16 9.61 -2.70 2.40
CA GLN A 16 8.36 -2.77 3.18
C GLN A 16 8.52 -2.02 4.50
N GLU A 17 9.67 -2.18 5.14
CA GLU A 17 9.95 -1.51 6.41
C GLU A 17 9.96 0.01 6.25
N LYS A 18 10.59 0.50 5.17
CA LYS A 18 10.64 1.94 4.92
C LYS A 18 9.24 2.50 4.68
N LEU A 19 8.46 1.83 3.86
CA LEU A 19 7.09 2.29 3.59
C LEU A 19 6.25 2.27 4.87
N ALA A 20 6.40 1.20 5.67
CA ALA A 20 5.68 1.10 6.94
C ALA A 20 6.05 2.25 7.87
N GLN A 21 7.34 2.56 7.97
CA GLN A 21 7.82 3.65 8.80
C GLN A 21 7.23 4.98 8.37
N LEU A 22 7.22 5.25 7.06
CA LEU A 22 6.67 6.49 6.53
C LEU A 22 5.16 6.58 6.73
N ALA A 23 4.48 5.45 6.68
CA ALA A 23 3.02 5.40 6.84
C ALA A 23 2.58 5.32 8.30
N GLY A 24 3.51 5.12 9.23
CA GLY A 24 3.18 5.04 10.65
C GLY A 24 2.54 3.72 11.06
N VAL A 25 2.85 2.64 10.36
CA VAL A 25 2.32 1.30 10.67
C VAL A 25 3.48 0.31 10.76
N THR A 26 3.17 -0.93 11.09
CA THR A 26 4.20 -1.97 11.18
C THR A 26 4.48 -2.56 9.80
N ARG A 27 5.65 -3.18 9.67
CA ARG A 27 6.00 -3.90 8.45
C ARG A 27 5.01 -5.03 8.16
N GLN A 28 4.54 -5.71 9.22
CA GLN A 28 3.56 -6.77 9.07
C GLN A 28 2.27 -6.27 8.42
N THR A 29 1.85 -5.05 8.78
CA THR A 29 0.67 -4.44 8.17
C THR A 29 0.88 -4.22 6.68
N ILE A 30 2.01 -3.66 6.28
CA ILE A 30 2.31 -3.45 4.87
C ILE A 30 2.36 -4.78 4.13
N ASN A 31 3.02 -5.77 4.71
CA ASN A 31 3.10 -7.10 4.09
C ASN A 31 1.71 -7.69 3.87
N ALA A 32 0.84 -7.62 4.88
CA ALA A 32 -0.51 -8.18 4.79
C ALA A 32 -1.34 -7.45 3.72
N ILE A 33 -1.24 -6.13 3.65
CA ILE A 33 -1.96 -5.36 2.63
C ILE A 33 -1.44 -5.70 1.24
N GLU A 34 -0.12 -5.73 1.08
CA GLU A 34 0.52 -6.01 -0.20
C GLU A 34 0.13 -7.38 -0.73
N ASN A 35 -0.05 -8.35 0.15
CA ASN A 35 -0.45 -9.70 -0.22
C ASN A 35 -1.96 -9.91 -0.23
N ALA A 36 -2.73 -8.83 -0.16
CA ALA A 36 -4.20 -8.84 -0.24
C ALA A 36 -4.86 -9.66 0.87
N LYS A 37 -4.19 -9.76 2.02
CA LYS A 37 -4.73 -10.48 3.18
C LYS A 37 -5.38 -9.56 4.19
N TYR A 38 -5.26 -8.26 4.00
CA TYR A 38 -5.79 -7.26 4.90
C TYR A 38 -6.10 -6.01 4.10
N SER A 39 -7.30 -5.47 4.28
CA SER A 39 -7.70 -4.23 3.61
C SER A 39 -7.42 -3.05 4.53
N PRO A 40 -6.73 -2.03 4.07
CA PRO A 40 -6.44 -0.87 4.93
C PRO A 40 -7.69 -0.06 5.21
N SER A 41 -7.65 0.71 6.29
CA SER A 41 -8.64 1.76 6.51
C SER A 41 -8.54 2.77 5.37
N LEU A 42 -9.60 3.57 5.20
CA LEU A 42 -9.60 4.61 4.18
C LEU A 42 -8.44 5.59 4.42
N GLU A 43 -8.21 5.97 5.66
CA GLU A 43 -7.13 6.88 6.00
C GLU A 43 -5.78 6.31 5.60
N LEU A 44 -5.54 5.05 5.93
CA LEU A 44 -4.26 4.42 5.58
C LEU A 44 -4.13 4.28 4.06
N ALA A 45 -5.22 3.98 3.36
CA ALA A 45 -5.19 3.90 1.91
C ALA A 45 -4.76 5.23 1.28
N PHE A 46 -5.30 6.34 1.76
CA PHE A 46 -4.88 7.66 1.27
C PHE A 46 -3.42 7.96 1.60
N THR A 47 -2.98 7.59 2.81
CA THR A 47 -1.58 7.78 3.20
C THR A 47 -0.64 7.03 2.27
N LEU A 48 -0.95 5.76 2.00
CA LEU A 48 -0.11 4.95 1.13
C LEU A 48 -0.10 5.49 -0.30
N ALA A 49 -1.25 5.90 -0.81
CA ALA A 49 -1.34 6.47 -2.15
C ALA A 49 -0.51 7.74 -2.26
N ASN A 50 -0.58 8.61 -1.27
CA ASN A 50 0.22 9.83 -1.25
C ASN A 50 1.72 9.52 -1.22
N LEU A 51 2.13 8.56 -0.41
CA LEU A 51 3.54 8.17 -0.32
C LEU A 51 4.05 7.59 -1.63
N LEU A 52 3.19 6.94 -2.38
CA LEU A 52 3.56 6.30 -3.65
C LEU A 52 3.21 7.16 -4.85
N ASN A 53 2.71 8.39 -4.64
CA ASN A 53 2.45 9.38 -5.68
C ASN A 53 1.40 8.93 -6.69
N VAL A 54 0.36 8.26 -6.21
CA VAL A 54 -0.76 7.85 -7.05
C VAL A 54 -2.06 8.15 -6.33
N LYS A 55 -3.17 8.02 -7.04
CA LYS A 55 -4.49 8.13 -6.43
C LYS A 55 -4.87 6.79 -5.81
N VAL A 56 -5.80 6.81 -4.84
CA VAL A 56 -6.22 5.60 -4.16
C VAL A 56 -6.75 4.57 -5.16
N ASP A 57 -7.54 4.99 -6.14
CA ASP A 57 -8.10 4.07 -7.12
C ASP A 57 -7.07 3.58 -8.14
N GLU A 58 -5.89 4.21 -8.17
CA GLU A 58 -4.78 3.71 -8.96
C GLU A 58 -3.94 2.70 -8.18
N LEU A 59 -4.00 2.78 -6.85
CA LEU A 59 -3.23 1.90 -5.98
C LEU A 59 -3.98 0.63 -5.63
N PHE A 60 -5.27 0.75 -5.37
CA PHE A 60 -6.12 -0.37 -4.97
C PHE A 60 -7.18 -0.63 -6.01
N MET A 61 -7.38 -1.91 -6.34
CA MET A 61 -8.38 -2.34 -7.30
C MET A 61 -9.40 -3.24 -6.61
N LYS A 62 -10.66 -3.09 -7.02
CA LYS A 62 -11.72 -3.90 -6.49
C LYS A 62 -11.61 -5.32 -7.03
N ASP A 63 -11.77 -6.31 -6.13
CA ASP A 63 -11.69 -7.70 -6.53
C ASP A 63 -12.93 -8.12 -7.34
N GLY A 64 -12.71 -8.93 -8.35
CA GLY A 64 -13.77 -9.67 -8.99
C GLY A 64 -14.66 -8.89 -9.94
N ASP A 65 -14.25 -7.73 -10.32
CA ASP A 65 -15.04 -6.98 -11.33
C ASP A 65 -14.27 -6.81 -12.62
#